data_4cacb17a3dae17e37cd4ffa0a65a5de3
#
_entry.id   4cacb17a3dae17e37cd4ffa0a65a5de3
#
_cell.length_a   1.000
_cell.length_b   1.000
_cell.length_c   1.000
_cell.angle_alpha   90.00
_cell.angle_beta   90.00
_cell.angle_gamma   90.00
#
_symmetry.space_group_name_H-M   'P 1'
#
loop_
_entity.id
_entity.type
_entity.pdbx_description
1 polymer ?
#
loop_
_entity_poly.entity_id
_entity_poly.type
_entity_poly.pdbx_seq_one_letter_code
_entity_poly.pdbx_strand_id
1 'polypeptide(L)'
;MKLNSFDEVKRLTQEMVAIPSINKEPGGESAVAQYIYDYYMGLDYFKEHPERTKKFQTKNDFVERHSTYAYVKGTKGNSDKTVILIGHLDTVGVDDFGTIKEYAFKCEELPEKLKETFKLSDEVIKDIESGEYMFGRGALDMKSGVAGHMYLIKYFSEHTDELDGNIIAIAECDEEDNSKGIITALDELVELKKTEGFRYIACINADYSTNYSPGDENRYIYYGSIGKLLPCFVAFGKEAHVGQAFSALDPNLLIAEVTKKMSLNTQLCDIAQGEVAIPPVSLKQMDTKGPYTVQTALTAFSYYNFFTHGWDPAQVLAKSKEVAVEAFDDVVEYLQGQYKKFCELSNVPYVPLPWKTRVYTWKEFYDYLADIHGEPFVKAIKEFTEKLHKDDPELDLRLFGLRVAEEAWKWCEDKSPAIILFFGAAVEKVRPEAERQIKTRMFYPYISDSSFMAVCDDTLAVQALKDNMPQYGVKYTHDIDKIMEINVPVVNIGTFGRDGHMLTERVDMRQTFQNVPNITYETIKGLLD
;
A
#
# COMPACT_ATOMS: atom_id res chain seq x y z
N MET A 1 -15.83 -31.92 -5.13
CA MET A 1 -15.05 -32.77 -4.16
C MET A 1 -14.59 -31.85 -3.04
N LYS A 2 -14.55 -32.29 -1.79
CA LYS A 2 -14.07 -31.44 -0.70
C LYS A 2 -12.62 -31.80 -0.40
N LEU A 3 -11.70 -30.86 -0.58
CA LEU A 3 -10.27 -31.05 -0.28
C LEU A 3 -10.09 -31.22 1.23
N ASN A 4 -9.13 -32.03 1.63
CA ASN A 4 -8.71 -32.19 3.03
C ASN A 4 -7.40 -31.42 3.25
N SER A 5 -7.47 -30.10 3.29
CA SER A 5 -6.32 -29.20 3.32
C SER A 5 -5.85 -28.82 4.74
N PHE A 6 -6.70 -29.03 5.76
CA PHE A 6 -6.52 -28.45 7.09
C PHE A 6 -5.13 -28.73 7.70
N ASP A 7 -4.74 -30.00 7.80
CA ASP A 7 -3.50 -30.38 8.51
C ASP A 7 -2.25 -29.91 7.76
N GLU A 8 -2.27 -30.00 6.42
CA GLU A 8 -1.12 -29.59 5.61
C GLU A 8 -0.98 -28.05 5.58
N VAL A 9 -2.06 -27.32 5.38
CA VAL A 9 -2.03 -25.85 5.39
C VAL A 9 -1.63 -25.33 6.78
N LYS A 10 -2.14 -25.96 7.86
CA LYS A 10 -1.71 -25.65 9.23
C LYS A 10 -0.21 -25.81 9.40
N ARG A 11 0.34 -26.96 8.99
CA ARG A 11 1.77 -27.27 9.08
C ARG A 11 2.61 -26.26 8.29
N LEU A 12 2.26 -26.02 7.03
CA LEU A 12 2.96 -25.05 6.17
C LEU A 12 2.93 -23.64 6.77
N THR A 13 1.79 -23.23 7.32
CA THR A 13 1.67 -21.93 7.99
C THR A 13 2.62 -21.84 9.18
N GLN A 14 2.63 -22.84 10.07
CA GLN A 14 3.51 -22.87 11.24
C GLN A 14 4.98 -22.81 10.85
N GLU A 15 5.39 -23.59 9.84
CA GLU A 15 6.78 -23.64 9.36
C GLU A 15 7.21 -22.31 8.74
N MET A 16 6.36 -21.66 7.95
CA MET A 16 6.66 -20.33 7.39
C MET A 16 6.63 -19.21 8.44
N VAL A 17 5.68 -19.25 9.38
CA VAL A 17 5.65 -18.28 10.48
C VAL A 17 6.92 -18.36 11.33
N ALA A 18 7.42 -19.56 11.59
CA ALA A 18 8.65 -19.77 12.35
C ALA A 18 9.92 -19.18 11.68
N ILE A 19 9.84 -18.77 10.41
CA ILE A 19 10.89 -18.02 9.71
C ILE A 19 10.52 -16.54 9.76
N PRO A 20 11.14 -15.69 10.61
CA PRO A 20 10.89 -14.26 10.62
C PRO A 20 11.20 -13.63 9.27
N SER A 21 10.25 -12.90 8.71
CA SER A 21 10.40 -12.18 7.43
C SER A 21 9.91 -10.73 7.57
N ILE A 22 10.39 -10.07 8.62
CA ILE A 22 10.07 -8.68 8.88
C ILE A 22 10.57 -7.82 7.71
N ASN A 23 9.68 -7.02 7.15
CA ASN A 23 9.99 -6.12 6.05
C ASN A 23 11.21 -5.25 6.38
N LYS A 24 12.12 -5.06 5.41
CA LYS A 24 13.40 -4.34 5.52
C LYS A 24 14.47 -5.00 6.41
N GLU A 25 14.18 -6.10 7.10
CA GLU A 25 15.21 -6.86 7.79
C GLU A 25 15.91 -7.82 6.82
N PRO A 26 17.26 -7.79 6.75
CA PRO A 26 17.98 -8.60 5.77
C PRO A 26 17.77 -10.10 5.95
N GLY A 27 17.49 -10.79 4.85
CA GLY A 27 17.54 -12.25 4.75
C GLY A 27 16.25 -12.99 5.11
N GLY A 28 15.33 -12.42 5.90
CA GLY A 28 14.12 -13.10 6.34
C GLY A 28 13.16 -13.44 5.21
N GLU A 29 12.84 -12.48 4.37
CA GLU A 29 12.00 -12.66 3.18
C GLU A 29 12.63 -13.69 2.22
N SER A 30 13.94 -13.57 1.98
CA SER A 30 14.69 -14.52 1.14
C SER A 30 14.69 -15.95 1.70
N ALA A 31 14.66 -16.10 3.03
CA ALA A 31 14.60 -17.42 3.69
C ALA A 31 13.22 -18.07 3.52
N VAL A 32 12.12 -17.30 3.64
CA VAL A 32 10.77 -17.83 3.37
C VAL A 32 10.62 -18.16 1.89
N ALA A 33 11.10 -17.31 0.97
CA ALA A 33 11.09 -17.59 -0.47
C ALA A 33 11.88 -18.87 -0.81
N GLN A 34 13.01 -19.11 -0.13
CA GLN A 34 13.79 -20.34 -0.28
C GLN A 34 13.03 -21.57 0.25
N TYR A 35 12.38 -21.46 1.43
CA TYR A 35 11.54 -22.52 1.97
C TYR A 35 10.43 -22.93 0.98
N ILE A 36 9.74 -21.96 0.40
CA ILE A 36 8.66 -22.20 -0.59
C ILE A 36 9.23 -22.87 -1.86
N TYR A 37 10.37 -22.37 -2.36
CA TYR A 37 11.05 -22.97 -3.51
C TYR A 37 11.45 -24.43 -3.25
N ASP A 38 12.07 -24.71 -2.10
CA ASP A 38 12.51 -26.05 -1.73
C ASP A 38 11.32 -27.01 -1.54
N TYR A 39 10.20 -26.50 -1.00
CA TYR A 39 8.96 -27.27 -0.92
C TYR A 39 8.47 -27.70 -2.30
N TYR A 40 8.40 -26.78 -3.28
CA TYR A 40 8.00 -27.14 -4.64
C TYR A 40 8.98 -28.10 -5.29
N MET A 41 10.27 -27.87 -5.19
CA MET A 41 11.30 -28.77 -5.71
C MET A 41 11.29 -30.16 -5.06
N GLY A 42 10.70 -30.31 -3.89
CA GLY A 42 10.44 -31.57 -3.22
C GLY A 42 9.33 -32.42 -3.86
N LEU A 43 8.41 -31.79 -4.64
CA LEU A 43 7.30 -32.50 -5.31
C LEU A 43 7.76 -33.16 -6.61
N ASP A 44 7.24 -34.32 -6.92
CA ASP A 44 7.69 -35.12 -8.10
C ASP A 44 7.45 -34.37 -9.41
N TYR A 45 6.34 -33.66 -9.54
CA TYR A 45 6.04 -32.83 -10.71
C TYR A 45 7.14 -31.80 -11.01
N PHE A 46 7.67 -31.14 -10.01
CA PHE A 46 8.72 -30.12 -10.18
C PHE A 46 10.13 -30.73 -10.27
N LYS A 47 10.33 -31.94 -9.79
CA LYS A 47 11.57 -32.68 -10.10
C LYS A 47 11.64 -33.05 -11.58
N GLU A 48 10.48 -33.39 -12.19
CA GLU A 48 10.37 -33.68 -13.63
C GLU A 48 10.37 -32.40 -14.48
N HIS A 49 9.91 -31.27 -13.91
CA HIS A 49 9.75 -29.98 -14.56
C HIS A 49 10.36 -28.83 -13.73
N PRO A 50 11.68 -28.83 -13.49
CA PRO A 50 12.32 -27.82 -12.62
C PRO A 50 12.20 -26.38 -13.15
N GLU A 51 11.99 -26.23 -14.46
CA GLU A 51 11.76 -24.91 -15.09
C GLU A 51 10.42 -24.26 -14.69
N ARG A 52 9.51 -25.01 -14.07
CA ARG A 52 8.17 -24.55 -13.68
C ARG A 52 8.11 -23.91 -12.30
N THR A 53 9.24 -23.81 -11.63
CA THR A 53 9.37 -23.05 -10.38
C THR A 53 10.65 -22.24 -10.40
N LYS A 54 10.60 -21.04 -9.82
CA LYS A 54 11.75 -20.12 -9.79
C LYS A 54 11.70 -19.26 -8.54
N LYS A 55 12.84 -19.15 -7.87
CA LYS A 55 13.11 -18.07 -6.93
C LYS A 55 13.81 -16.94 -7.67
N PHE A 56 13.31 -15.71 -7.55
CA PHE A 56 13.83 -14.56 -8.27
C PHE A 56 14.03 -13.37 -7.32
N GLN A 57 15.07 -12.59 -7.58
CA GLN A 57 15.45 -11.42 -6.77
C GLN A 57 14.70 -10.17 -7.24
N THR A 58 14.33 -9.30 -6.29
CA THR A 58 13.76 -7.98 -6.58
C THR A 58 14.73 -7.11 -7.37
N LYS A 59 14.18 -6.22 -8.22
CA LYS A 59 14.94 -5.27 -9.02
C LYS A 59 14.88 -3.86 -8.41
N ASN A 60 15.99 -3.12 -8.53
CA ASN A 60 16.08 -1.74 -8.05
C ASN A 60 15.67 -1.61 -6.56
N ASP A 61 16.15 -2.54 -5.77
CA ASP A 61 15.90 -2.63 -4.34
C ASP A 61 17.24 -2.47 -3.59
N PHE A 62 17.22 -1.81 -2.46
CA PHE A 62 18.39 -1.65 -1.60
C PHE A 62 18.52 -2.80 -0.58
N VAL A 63 17.45 -3.59 -0.39
CA VAL A 63 17.45 -4.83 0.39
C VAL A 63 17.50 -6.00 -0.57
N GLU A 64 18.35 -6.99 -0.27
CA GLU A 64 18.36 -8.24 -1.02
C GLU A 64 17.18 -9.11 -0.61
N ARG A 65 16.16 -9.16 -1.46
CA ARG A 65 14.92 -9.90 -1.27
C ARG A 65 14.64 -10.82 -2.45
N HIS A 66 13.89 -11.87 -2.16
CA HIS A 66 13.47 -12.83 -3.16
C HIS A 66 11.98 -13.13 -3.03
N SER A 67 11.37 -13.34 -4.18
CA SER A 67 10.04 -13.91 -4.36
C SER A 67 10.15 -15.29 -5.00
N THR A 68 9.07 -16.07 -4.97
CA THR A 68 9.04 -17.40 -5.59
C THR A 68 7.75 -17.60 -6.35
N TYR A 69 7.83 -18.18 -7.55
CA TYR A 69 6.65 -18.70 -8.23
C TYR A 69 6.76 -20.20 -8.53
N ALA A 70 5.60 -20.83 -8.69
CA ALA A 70 5.46 -22.17 -9.28
C ALA A 70 4.19 -22.22 -10.12
N TYR A 71 4.25 -22.95 -11.26
CA TYR A 71 3.07 -23.16 -12.09
C TYR A 71 2.84 -24.61 -12.47
N VAL A 72 1.58 -24.95 -12.65
CA VAL A 72 1.14 -26.26 -13.12
C VAL A 72 0.40 -26.10 -14.43
N LYS A 73 0.78 -26.92 -15.44
CA LYS A 73 0.04 -27.05 -16.70
C LYS A 73 -0.94 -28.20 -16.60
N GLY A 74 -2.20 -27.94 -16.84
CA GLY A 74 -3.23 -28.96 -16.90
C GLY A 74 -3.13 -29.83 -18.13
N THR A 75 -3.70 -31.02 -18.02
CA THR A 75 -3.71 -32.04 -19.10
C THR A 75 -5.12 -32.47 -19.51
N LYS A 76 -6.18 -31.88 -18.91
CA LYS A 76 -7.59 -32.16 -19.25
C LYS A 76 -7.94 -31.70 -20.67
N GLY A 77 -7.36 -30.60 -21.14
CA GLY A 77 -7.54 -30.01 -22.44
C GLY A 77 -6.27 -29.38 -22.98
N ASN A 78 -6.42 -28.46 -23.95
CA ASN A 78 -5.31 -27.70 -24.55
C ASN A 78 -5.48 -26.20 -24.37
N SER A 79 -6.15 -25.75 -23.31
CA SER A 79 -6.42 -24.35 -23.04
C SER A 79 -5.15 -23.63 -22.59
N ASP A 80 -4.98 -22.40 -23.08
CA ASP A 80 -3.93 -21.48 -22.65
C ASP A 80 -4.35 -20.60 -21.47
N LYS A 81 -5.64 -20.70 -21.05
CA LYS A 81 -6.15 -19.98 -19.89
C LYS A 81 -5.27 -20.24 -18.66
N THR A 82 -4.93 -19.19 -17.96
CA THR A 82 -4.07 -19.28 -16.77
C THR A 82 -4.64 -18.40 -15.65
N VAL A 83 -4.84 -19.00 -14.48
CA VAL A 83 -5.24 -18.30 -13.25
C VAL A 83 -4.00 -17.99 -12.43
N ILE A 84 -3.87 -16.74 -12.02
CA ILE A 84 -2.79 -16.27 -11.14
C ILE A 84 -3.28 -16.35 -9.69
N LEU A 85 -2.44 -16.89 -8.80
CA LEU A 85 -2.62 -16.88 -7.35
C LEU A 85 -1.50 -16.03 -6.76
N ILE A 86 -1.81 -15.04 -5.94
CA ILE A 86 -0.80 -14.18 -5.31
C ILE A 86 -0.96 -14.17 -3.79
N GLY A 87 0.14 -13.91 -3.09
CA GLY A 87 0.16 -13.67 -1.66
C GLY A 87 1.58 -13.36 -1.17
N HIS A 88 1.66 -12.41 -0.22
CA HIS A 88 2.95 -11.95 0.29
C HIS A 88 3.51 -12.83 1.40
N LEU A 89 4.83 -12.83 1.52
CA LEU A 89 5.59 -13.63 2.46
C LEU A 89 6.25 -12.82 3.58
N ASP A 90 6.28 -11.48 3.44
CA ASP A 90 6.81 -10.58 4.44
C ASP A 90 5.80 -10.26 5.55
N THR A 91 6.24 -9.56 6.57
CA THR A 91 5.42 -9.16 7.71
C THR A 91 5.86 -7.79 8.22
N VAL A 92 4.96 -7.07 8.88
CA VAL A 92 5.34 -5.91 9.69
C VAL A 92 6.21 -6.30 10.89
N GLY A 93 6.81 -5.31 11.56
CA GLY A 93 7.67 -5.50 12.74
C GLY A 93 6.94 -6.08 13.96
N VAL A 94 7.71 -6.37 15.01
CA VAL A 94 7.25 -7.00 16.27
C VAL A 94 7.53 -6.13 17.50
N ASP A 95 7.68 -4.83 17.33
CA ASP A 95 7.97 -3.91 18.44
C ASP A 95 6.84 -3.84 19.48
N ASP A 96 5.61 -4.05 19.03
CA ASP A 96 4.40 -4.13 19.85
C ASP A 96 4.41 -5.32 20.84
N PHE A 97 5.20 -6.37 20.58
CA PHE A 97 5.37 -7.50 21.48
C PHE A 97 6.26 -7.19 22.71
N GLY A 98 6.97 -6.07 22.73
CA GLY A 98 7.76 -5.62 23.87
C GLY A 98 8.75 -6.69 24.38
N THR A 99 8.58 -7.15 25.62
CA THR A 99 9.50 -8.13 26.25
C THR A 99 9.36 -9.56 25.75
N ILE A 100 8.32 -9.87 24.98
CA ILE A 100 8.08 -11.22 24.44
C ILE A 100 8.27 -11.30 22.91
N LYS A 101 9.04 -10.39 22.32
CA LYS A 101 9.33 -10.37 20.87
C LYS A 101 9.80 -11.72 20.33
N GLU A 102 10.59 -12.46 21.09
CA GLU A 102 11.11 -13.77 20.69
C GLU A 102 10.03 -14.84 20.48
N TYR A 103 8.80 -14.58 20.97
CA TYR A 103 7.65 -15.48 20.82
C TYR A 103 6.73 -15.09 19.66
N ALA A 104 6.91 -13.92 19.04
CA ALA A 104 6.03 -13.41 17.98
C ALA A 104 5.84 -14.40 16.81
N PHE A 105 6.85 -15.22 16.54
CA PHE A 105 6.87 -16.21 15.46
C PHE A 105 6.76 -17.67 15.96
N LYS A 106 6.36 -17.89 17.22
CA LYS A 106 6.22 -19.22 17.85
C LYS A 106 4.75 -19.50 18.14
N CYS A 107 4.00 -19.91 17.12
CA CYS A 107 2.55 -20.09 17.18
C CYS A 107 2.04 -20.91 18.37
N GLU A 108 2.81 -21.90 18.83
CA GLU A 108 2.40 -22.80 19.93
C GLU A 108 2.65 -22.19 21.31
N GLU A 109 3.70 -21.37 21.46
CA GLU A 109 4.10 -20.78 22.73
C GLU A 109 3.47 -19.39 22.96
N LEU A 110 3.23 -18.63 21.89
CA LEU A 110 2.76 -17.26 21.96
C LEU A 110 1.46 -17.06 22.76
N PRO A 111 0.40 -17.90 22.62
CA PRO A 111 -0.85 -17.69 23.33
C PRO A 111 -0.67 -17.63 24.86
N GLU A 112 0.13 -18.54 25.43
CA GLU A 112 0.39 -18.55 26.87
C GLU A 112 1.25 -17.35 27.28
N LYS A 113 2.24 -16.96 26.46
CA LYS A 113 3.08 -15.78 26.73
C LYS A 113 2.28 -14.48 26.71
N LEU A 114 1.30 -14.37 25.84
CA LEU A 114 0.38 -13.23 25.80
C LEU A 114 -0.42 -13.14 27.11
N LYS A 115 -1.00 -14.26 27.60
CA LYS A 115 -1.75 -14.30 28.87
C LYS A 115 -0.89 -13.96 30.07
N GLU A 116 0.36 -14.43 30.09
CA GLU A 116 1.31 -14.18 31.20
C GLU A 116 1.75 -12.71 31.26
N THR A 117 1.84 -12.04 30.12
CA THR A 117 2.52 -10.74 30.00
C THR A 117 1.56 -9.55 29.92
N PHE A 118 0.41 -9.72 29.24
CA PHE A 118 -0.48 -8.61 28.92
C PHE A 118 -1.87 -8.77 29.52
N LYS A 119 -2.54 -7.64 29.76
CA LYS A 119 -3.97 -7.62 30.06
C LYS A 119 -4.74 -7.72 28.75
N LEU A 120 -5.18 -8.91 28.41
CA LEU A 120 -5.92 -9.20 27.19
C LEU A 120 -7.41 -8.88 27.36
N SER A 121 -8.11 -8.65 26.22
CA SER A 121 -9.58 -8.56 26.19
C SER A 121 -10.20 -9.94 26.37
N ASP A 122 -11.47 -9.96 26.81
CA ASP A 122 -12.24 -11.22 26.97
C ASP A 122 -12.35 -11.99 25.64
N GLU A 123 -12.41 -11.28 24.51
CA GLU A 123 -12.45 -11.88 23.19
C GLU A 123 -11.17 -12.63 22.85
N VAL A 124 -10.01 -12.03 23.11
CA VAL A 124 -8.70 -12.68 22.87
C VAL A 124 -8.54 -13.90 23.77
N ILE A 125 -8.92 -13.79 25.06
CA ILE A 125 -8.85 -14.92 26.01
C ILE A 125 -9.74 -16.07 25.50
N LYS A 126 -10.97 -15.77 25.08
CA LYS A 126 -11.89 -16.77 24.53
C LYS A 126 -11.32 -17.45 23.28
N ASP A 127 -10.70 -16.68 22.38
CA ASP A 127 -10.10 -17.22 21.16
C ASP A 127 -8.88 -18.13 21.46
N ILE A 128 -8.06 -17.78 22.47
CA ILE A 128 -6.97 -18.65 22.95
C ILE A 128 -7.53 -19.96 23.53
N GLU A 129 -8.55 -19.86 24.42
CA GLU A 129 -9.12 -21.03 25.11
C GLU A 129 -9.90 -21.96 24.17
N SER A 130 -10.42 -21.42 23.06
CA SER A 130 -11.15 -22.22 22.06
C SER A 130 -10.24 -23.22 21.34
N GLY A 131 -8.94 -22.89 21.18
CA GLY A 131 -8.01 -23.65 20.34
C GLY A 131 -8.35 -23.62 18.85
N GLU A 132 -9.27 -22.74 18.42
CA GLU A 132 -9.70 -22.61 17.01
C GLU A 132 -8.84 -21.60 16.23
N TYR A 133 -8.04 -20.79 16.94
CA TYR A 133 -7.18 -19.76 16.35
C TYR A 133 -5.70 -20.10 16.50
N MET A 134 -4.92 -19.79 15.45
CA MET A 134 -3.46 -19.80 15.51
C MET A 134 -2.97 -18.36 15.66
N PHE A 135 -2.16 -18.11 16.68
CA PHE A 135 -1.55 -16.81 16.97
C PHE A 135 -0.12 -16.76 16.41
N GLY A 136 0.28 -15.61 15.88
CA GLY A 136 1.63 -15.39 15.38
C GLY A 136 1.69 -14.23 14.40
N ARG A 137 2.80 -13.48 14.41
CA ARG A 137 3.05 -12.46 13.40
C ARG A 137 3.18 -13.12 12.02
N GLY A 138 2.37 -12.68 11.04
CA GLY A 138 2.27 -13.26 9.71
C GLY A 138 1.40 -14.53 9.64
N ALA A 139 0.79 -14.98 10.74
CA ALA A 139 -0.13 -16.11 10.70
C ALA A 139 -1.42 -15.77 9.99
N LEU A 140 -1.96 -14.57 10.21
CA LEU A 140 -3.12 -14.05 9.52
C LEU A 140 -2.72 -13.33 8.24
N ASP A 141 -1.73 -12.47 8.31
CA ASP A 141 -1.29 -11.55 7.28
C ASP A 141 0.16 -11.87 6.85
N MET A 142 0.37 -12.62 5.70
CA MET A 142 -0.67 -13.52 5.16
C MET A 142 -0.08 -14.90 4.79
N LYS A 143 0.93 -15.39 5.56
CA LYS A 143 1.60 -16.69 5.28
C LYS A 143 0.63 -17.87 5.23
N SER A 144 -0.51 -17.80 5.94
CA SER A 144 -1.53 -18.84 5.86
C SER A 144 -2.28 -18.86 4.52
N GLY A 145 -2.41 -17.71 3.87
CA GLY A 145 -2.92 -17.61 2.50
C GLY A 145 -1.94 -18.24 1.49
N VAL A 146 -0.66 -17.88 1.62
CA VAL A 146 0.42 -18.50 0.82
C VAL A 146 0.44 -20.02 1.02
N ALA A 147 0.29 -20.52 2.27
CA ALA A 147 0.20 -21.95 2.55
C ALA A 147 -0.97 -22.62 1.85
N GLY A 148 -2.12 -21.95 1.77
CA GLY A 148 -3.28 -22.42 1.01
C GLY A 148 -2.99 -22.54 -0.49
N HIS A 149 -2.29 -21.54 -1.07
CA HIS A 149 -1.85 -21.58 -2.47
C HIS A 149 -0.80 -22.68 -2.72
N MET A 150 0.17 -22.86 -1.82
CA MET A 150 1.14 -23.95 -1.89
C MET A 150 0.45 -25.33 -1.91
N TYR A 151 -0.56 -25.52 -1.06
CA TYR A 151 -1.37 -26.74 -1.04
C TYR A 151 -2.08 -26.96 -2.37
N LEU A 152 -2.68 -25.93 -2.97
CA LEU A 152 -3.37 -26.03 -4.25
C LEU A 152 -2.41 -26.34 -5.41
N ILE A 153 -1.22 -25.73 -5.45
CA ILE A 153 -0.18 -26.07 -6.43
C ILE A 153 0.22 -27.53 -6.31
N LYS A 154 0.44 -28.02 -5.08
CA LYS A 154 0.71 -29.45 -4.86
C LYS A 154 -0.45 -30.30 -5.35
N TYR A 155 -1.68 -30.02 -4.93
CA TYR A 155 -2.86 -30.79 -5.33
C TYR A 155 -2.98 -30.89 -6.84
N PHE A 156 -2.92 -29.79 -7.56
CA PHE A 156 -3.05 -29.79 -9.01
C PHE A 156 -1.81 -30.37 -9.72
N SER A 157 -0.63 -30.32 -9.11
CA SER A 157 0.55 -31.04 -9.65
C SER A 157 0.41 -32.54 -9.62
N GLU A 158 -0.37 -33.08 -8.68
CA GLU A 158 -0.72 -34.48 -8.55
C GLU A 158 -1.98 -34.87 -9.37
N HIS A 159 -2.79 -33.86 -9.82
CA HIS A 159 -4.07 -34.03 -10.50
C HIS A 159 -4.18 -33.10 -11.72
N THR A 160 -3.17 -33.16 -12.61
CA THR A 160 -3.13 -32.28 -13.80
C THR A 160 -4.30 -32.52 -14.77
N ASP A 161 -4.89 -33.69 -14.74
CA ASP A 161 -6.06 -34.12 -15.53
C ASP A 161 -7.38 -33.46 -15.07
N GLU A 162 -7.37 -32.75 -13.94
CA GLU A 162 -8.49 -31.93 -13.48
C GLU A 162 -8.49 -30.50 -14.06
N LEU A 163 -7.38 -30.01 -14.62
CA LEU A 163 -7.25 -28.65 -15.15
C LEU A 163 -7.37 -28.63 -16.69
N ASP A 164 -8.31 -27.81 -17.21
CA ASP A 164 -8.33 -27.35 -18.60
C ASP A 164 -7.72 -25.95 -18.70
N GLY A 165 -6.40 -25.88 -18.58
CA GLY A 165 -5.63 -24.64 -18.51
C GLY A 165 -4.52 -24.75 -17.49
N ASN A 166 -4.08 -23.61 -16.96
CA ASN A 166 -2.92 -23.55 -16.10
C ASN A 166 -3.20 -22.73 -14.83
N ILE A 167 -2.40 -22.97 -13.80
CA ILE A 167 -2.36 -22.13 -12.60
C ILE A 167 -0.91 -21.73 -12.31
N ILE A 168 -0.71 -20.52 -11.82
CA ILE A 168 0.58 -20.05 -11.31
C ILE A 168 0.36 -19.43 -9.93
N ALA A 169 1.16 -19.81 -8.94
CA ALA A 169 1.18 -19.19 -7.63
C ALA A 169 2.48 -18.40 -7.47
N ILE A 170 2.37 -17.18 -6.97
CA ILE A 170 3.47 -16.27 -6.67
C ILE A 170 3.41 -15.94 -5.18
N ALA A 171 4.52 -16.14 -4.48
CA ALA A 171 4.73 -15.65 -3.14
C ALA A 171 5.70 -14.47 -3.22
N GLU A 172 5.20 -13.28 -3.04
CA GLU A 172 5.94 -12.03 -3.21
C GLU A 172 6.42 -11.45 -1.88
N CYS A 173 7.52 -10.71 -1.93
CA CYS A 173 8.11 -9.97 -0.82
C CYS A 173 7.77 -8.48 -0.91
N ASP A 174 7.98 -7.72 0.20
CA ASP A 174 7.88 -6.26 0.26
C ASP A 174 6.47 -5.69 0.05
N GLU A 175 5.41 -6.45 0.29
CA GLU A 175 4.04 -5.94 0.20
C GLU A 175 3.81 -4.85 1.25
N GLU A 176 4.31 -5.05 2.44
CA GLU A 176 4.14 -4.19 3.62
C GLU A 176 4.87 -2.81 3.52
N ASP A 177 5.56 -2.54 2.41
CA ASP A 177 6.24 -1.24 2.19
C ASP A 177 6.09 -0.69 0.76
N ASN A 178 6.81 -1.24 -0.22
CA ASN A 178 6.89 -0.67 -1.57
C ASN A 178 6.51 -1.66 -2.68
N SER A 179 6.03 -2.84 -2.36
CA SER A 179 5.55 -3.87 -3.31
C SER A 179 6.59 -4.29 -4.37
N LYS A 180 7.89 -4.28 -4.02
CA LYS A 180 8.98 -4.61 -4.96
C LYS A 180 8.88 -6.05 -5.48
N GLY A 181 8.31 -6.95 -4.68
CA GLY A 181 8.07 -8.34 -5.05
C GLY A 181 7.14 -8.46 -6.24
N ILE A 182 5.93 -7.92 -6.14
CA ILE A 182 4.94 -8.00 -7.22
C ILE A 182 5.36 -7.17 -8.44
N ILE A 183 5.95 -5.98 -8.24
CA ILE A 183 6.48 -5.16 -9.35
C ILE A 183 7.53 -5.94 -10.15
N THR A 184 8.40 -6.71 -9.47
CA THR A 184 9.37 -7.58 -10.15
C THR A 184 8.69 -8.80 -10.78
N ALA A 185 7.66 -9.36 -10.13
CA ALA A 185 6.91 -10.51 -10.64
C ALA A 185 6.16 -10.19 -11.95
N LEU A 186 5.80 -8.91 -12.21
CA LEU A 186 5.25 -8.52 -13.51
C LEU A 186 6.20 -8.86 -14.68
N ASP A 187 7.52 -8.75 -14.49
CA ASP A 187 8.50 -9.14 -15.50
C ASP A 187 8.45 -10.65 -15.77
N GLU A 188 8.37 -11.45 -14.70
CA GLU A 188 8.29 -12.91 -14.82
C GLU A 188 6.96 -13.32 -15.48
N LEU A 189 5.85 -12.68 -15.11
CA LEU A 189 4.54 -12.97 -15.73
C LEU A 189 4.53 -12.61 -17.23
N VAL A 190 5.08 -11.45 -17.61
CA VAL A 190 5.21 -11.04 -19.02
C VAL A 190 6.12 -12.00 -19.80
N GLU A 191 7.20 -12.47 -19.21
CA GLU A 191 8.09 -13.44 -19.83
C GLU A 191 7.39 -14.81 -20.00
N LEU A 192 6.72 -15.31 -18.98
CA LEU A 192 5.95 -16.57 -19.05
C LEU A 192 4.81 -16.50 -20.07
N LYS A 193 4.14 -15.34 -20.21
CA LYS A 193 3.15 -15.12 -21.26
C LYS A 193 3.75 -15.35 -22.66
N LYS A 194 4.99 -14.92 -22.87
CA LYS A 194 5.69 -15.05 -24.17
C LYS A 194 6.28 -16.46 -24.40
N THR A 195 6.88 -17.03 -23.38
CA THR A 195 7.61 -18.31 -23.49
C THR A 195 6.70 -19.53 -23.37
N GLU A 196 5.71 -19.48 -22.48
CA GLU A 196 4.78 -20.58 -22.20
C GLU A 196 3.44 -20.44 -22.92
N GLY A 197 3.18 -19.26 -23.52
CA GLY A 197 1.93 -18.97 -24.22
C GLY A 197 0.74 -18.75 -23.28
N PHE A 198 0.98 -18.35 -22.02
CA PHE A 198 -0.09 -18.15 -21.03
C PHE A 198 -1.01 -17.00 -21.41
N ARG A 199 -2.32 -17.25 -21.27
CA ARG A 199 -3.36 -16.25 -21.35
C ARG A 199 -3.97 -16.08 -19.96
N TYR A 200 -3.49 -15.08 -19.23
CA TYR A 200 -4.02 -14.78 -17.90
C TYR A 200 -5.47 -14.35 -17.99
N ILE A 201 -6.34 -14.89 -17.14
CA ILE A 201 -7.79 -14.65 -17.16
C ILE A 201 -8.34 -14.09 -15.85
N ALA A 202 -7.68 -14.34 -14.74
CA ALA A 202 -8.03 -13.83 -13.42
C ALA A 202 -6.83 -13.92 -12.47
N CYS A 203 -6.87 -13.10 -11.43
CA CYS A 203 -5.97 -13.19 -10.29
C CYS A 203 -6.78 -13.43 -9.00
N ILE A 204 -6.38 -14.42 -8.22
CA ILE A 204 -6.93 -14.72 -6.89
C ILE A 204 -5.87 -14.32 -5.87
N ASN A 205 -6.18 -13.30 -5.07
CA ASN A 205 -5.37 -12.89 -3.94
C ASN A 205 -5.85 -13.61 -2.67
N ALA A 206 -4.91 -13.99 -1.80
CA ALA A 206 -5.23 -14.65 -0.54
C ALA A 206 -5.03 -13.75 0.69
N ASP A 207 -4.99 -12.43 0.50
CA ASP A 207 -4.78 -11.46 1.54
C ASP A 207 -5.92 -11.42 2.57
N TYR A 208 -5.61 -11.05 3.82
CA TYR A 208 -6.47 -11.28 4.96
C TYR A 208 -7.76 -10.44 4.97
N SER A 209 -8.74 -10.98 5.62
CA SER A 209 -9.98 -10.27 5.92
C SER A 209 -10.37 -10.43 7.37
N THR A 210 -11.14 -9.48 7.88
CA THR A 210 -11.71 -9.51 9.22
C THR A 210 -13.22 -9.26 9.18
N ASN A 211 -13.87 -9.15 10.34
CA ASN A 211 -15.27 -8.77 10.42
C ASN A 211 -15.45 -7.37 9.83
N TYR A 212 -16.40 -7.22 8.90
CA TYR A 212 -16.67 -5.94 8.24
C TYR A 212 -17.12 -4.83 9.22
N SER A 213 -17.83 -5.21 10.28
CA SER A 213 -18.26 -4.31 11.35
C SER A 213 -18.41 -5.09 12.66
N PRO A 214 -18.44 -4.41 13.81
CA PRO A 214 -18.69 -5.06 15.09
C PRO A 214 -19.98 -5.89 15.05
N GLY A 215 -19.89 -7.19 15.39
CA GLY A 215 -21.01 -8.12 15.38
C GLY A 215 -21.38 -8.73 14.03
N ASP A 216 -20.67 -8.40 12.95
CA ASP A 216 -20.84 -9.07 11.65
C ASP A 216 -20.05 -10.39 11.64
N GLU A 217 -20.76 -11.52 11.57
CA GLU A 217 -20.18 -12.86 11.53
C GLU A 217 -19.98 -13.40 10.11
N ASN A 218 -20.31 -12.59 9.07
CA ASN A 218 -20.18 -13.05 7.69
C ASN A 218 -18.72 -13.11 7.26
N ARG A 219 -18.48 -13.94 6.25
CA ARG A 219 -17.23 -14.02 5.50
C ARG A 219 -17.48 -13.48 4.10
N TYR A 220 -16.55 -12.68 3.61
CA TYR A 220 -16.72 -11.97 2.34
C TYR A 220 -15.65 -12.40 1.33
N ILE A 221 -16.07 -12.46 0.07
CA ILE A 221 -15.20 -12.48 -1.09
C ILE A 221 -15.29 -11.08 -1.70
N TYR A 222 -14.14 -10.52 -2.10
CA TYR A 222 -14.04 -9.17 -2.65
C TYR A 222 -13.66 -9.23 -4.13
N TYR A 223 -14.42 -8.55 -4.99
CA TYR A 223 -14.28 -8.60 -6.45
C TYR A 223 -13.37 -7.54 -7.07
N GLY A 224 -12.68 -6.77 -6.31
CA GLY A 224 -11.76 -5.74 -6.76
C GLY A 224 -10.94 -5.25 -5.60
N SER A 225 -10.09 -4.26 -5.83
CA SER A 225 -9.29 -3.61 -4.81
C SER A 225 -9.54 -2.11 -4.76
N ILE A 226 -9.31 -1.51 -3.61
CA ILE A 226 -9.27 -0.05 -3.49
C ILE A 226 -7.99 0.49 -4.11
N GLY A 227 -8.06 1.76 -4.59
CA GLY A 227 -6.87 2.54 -4.88
C GLY A 227 -6.42 3.31 -3.65
N LYS A 228 -5.15 3.65 -3.61
CA LYS A 228 -4.53 4.48 -2.58
C LYS A 228 -3.71 5.57 -3.23
N LEU A 229 -3.96 6.79 -2.81
CA LEU A 229 -3.15 7.93 -3.15
C LEU A 229 -2.62 8.58 -1.86
N LEU A 230 -1.41 9.10 -1.91
CA LEU A 230 -0.82 9.84 -0.79
C LEU A 230 -0.64 11.32 -1.18
N PRO A 231 -1.69 12.14 -1.08
CA PRO A 231 -1.54 13.58 -1.25
C PRO A 231 -0.64 14.15 -0.16
N CYS A 232 0.40 14.86 -0.60
CA CYS A 232 1.41 15.52 0.21
C CYS A 232 1.30 17.02 0.03
N PHE A 233 1.32 17.76 1.13
CA PHE A 233 1.23 19.22 1.14
C PHE A 233 2.52 19.80 1.72
N VAL A 234 3.18 20.66 0.96
CA VAL A 234 4.33 21.45 1.41
C VAL A 234 3.88 22.90 1.49
N ALA A 235 3.84 23.44 2.70
CA ALA A 235 3.57 24.85 2.93
C ALA A 235 4.89 25.61 3.09
N PHE A 236 5.12 26.58 2.23
CA PHE A 236 6.18 27.58 2.36
C PHE A 236 5.59 28.81 3.05
N GLY A 237 6.15 29.15 4.21
CA GLY A 237 5.76 30.30 4.98
C GLY A 237 6.66 31.50 4.72
N LYS A 238 6.50 32.51 5.57
CA LYS A 238 7.43 33.62 5.69
C LYS A 238 7.94 33.67 7.11
N GLU A 239 9.24 33.52 7.27
CA GLU A 239 9.90 33.59 8.57
C GLU A 239 9.86 34.98 9.14
N ALA A 240 9.69 35.09 10.44
CA ALA A 240 9.96 36.31 11.22
C ALA A 240 10.42 35.92 12.63
N HIS A 241 11.11 36.87 13.26
CA HIS A 241 11.39 36.79 14.69
C HIS A 241 10.07 36.77 15.49
N VAL A 242 9.96 35.92 16.52
CA VAL A 242 8.73 35.74 17.30
C VAL A 242 8.19 37.04 17.88
N GLY A 243 9.04 38.05 18.13
CA GLY A 243 8.64 39.39 18.53
C GLY A 243 7.97 40.21 17.42
N GLN A 244 7.96 39.73 16.18
CA GLN A 244 7.32 40.30 15.01
C GLN A 244 6.31 39.34 14.39
N ALA A 245 5.56 38.64 15.22
CA ALA A 245 4.73 37.51 14.82
C ALA A 245 3.79 37.78 13.64
N PHE A 246 3.21 38.97 13.53
CA PHE A 246 2.32 39.36 12.44
C PHE A 246 3.05 39.73 11.13
N SER A 247 4.38 39.83 11.14
CA SER A 247 5.19 39.96 9.91
C SER A 247 5.48 38.61 9.25
N ALA A 248 5.15 37.53 9.93
CA ALA A 248 5.27 36.14 9.44
C ALA A 248 3.93 35.61 8.95
N LEU A 249 4.00 34.56 8.14
CA LEU A 249 2.95 33.56 8.02
C LEU A 249 3.59 32.21 8.31
N ASP A 250 3.27 31.64 9.47
CA ASP A 250 3.82 30.36 9.91
C ASP A 250 3.22 29.21 9.07
N PRO A 251 4.03 28.44 8.35
CA PRO A 251 3.54 27.32 7.55
C PRO A 251 2.92 26.20 8.42
N ASN A 252 3.26 26.13 9.71
CA ASN A 252 2.61 25.18 10.63
C ASN A 252 1.11 25.49 10.78
N LEU A 253 0.69 26.76 10.75
CA LEU A 253 -0.74 27.11 10.77
C LEU A 253 -1.45 26.63 9.50
N LEU A 254 -0.81 26.79 8.33
CA LEU A 254 -1.37 26.30 7.06
C LEU A 254 -1.56 24.79 7.09
N ILE A 255 -0.53 24.06 7.50
CA ILE A 255 -0.59 22.58 7.53
C ILE A 255 -1.56 22.07 8.62
N ALA A 256 -1.67 22.76 9.75
CA ALA A 256 -2.64 22.41 10.78
C ALA A 256 -4.08 22.56 10.27
N GLU A 257 -4.40 23.65 9.54
CA GLU A 257 -5.73 23.84 8.97
C GLU A 257 -6.02 22.85 7.81
N VAL A 258 -5.01 22.55 6.96
CA VAL A 258 -5.12 21.46 5.97
C VAL A 258 -5.44 20.14 6.69
N THR A 259 -4.73 19.81 7.76
CA THR A 259 -4.98 18.57 8.52
C THR A 259 -6.38 18.50 9.10
N LYS A 260 -6.86 19.59 9.66
CA LYS A 260 -8.22 19.69 10.21
C LYS A 260 -9.30 19.47 9.13
N LYS A 261 -9.07 19.95 7.91
CA LYS A 261 -10.00 19.82 6.79
C LYS A 261 -9.89 18.49 6.04
N MET A 262 -8.72 17.87 6.03
CA MET A 262 -8.48 16.58 5.36
C MET A 262 -8.85 15.40 6.23
N SER A 263 -8.31 15.33 7.46
CA SER A 263 -8.32 14.12 8.26
C SER A 263 -9.74 13.78 8.74
N LEU A 264 -10.18 12.56 8.46
CA LEU A 264 -11.50 12.01 8.80
C LEU A 264 -12.68 12.84 8.22
N ASN A 265 -12.45 13.58 7.15
CA ASN A 265 -13.50 14.36 6.49
C ASN A 265 -14.35 13.45 5.60
N THR A 266 -15.59 13.19 6.03
CA THR A 266 -16.52 12.32 5.30
C THR A 266 -17.00 12.89 3.96
N GLN A 267 -16.81 14.17 3.68
CA GLN A 267 -17.08 14.75 2.35
C GLN A 267 -16.04 14.31 1.30
N LEU A 268 -14.90 13.79 1.77
CA LEU A 268 -13.86 13.21 0.95
C LEU A 268 -13.93 11.68 0.87
N CYS A 269 -15.02 11.06 1.32
CA CYS A 269 -15.28 9.64 1.07
C CYS A 269 -15.67 9.42 -0.39
N ASP A 270 -14.93 8.59 -1.08
CA ASP A 270 -15.31 8.13 -2.42
C ASP A 270 -16.40 7.06 -2.33
N ILE A 271 -17.42 7.17 -3.17
CA ILE A 271 -18.57 6.26 -3.18
C ILE A 271 -18.72 5.65 -4.57
N ALA A 272 -18.56 4.34 -4.66
CA ALA A 272 -18.79 3.60 -5.90
C ALA A 272 -19.43 2.23 -5.62
N GLN A 273 -20.22 1.74 -6.55
CA GLN A 273 -20.89 0.43 -6.46
C GLN A 273 -21.70 0.21 -5.15
N GLY A 274 -22.16 1.29 -4.52
CA GLY A 274 -22.89 1.25 -3.25
C GLY A 274 -22.02 1.01 -2.02
N GLU A 275 -20.69 1.14 -2.15
CA GLU A 275 -19.73 1.06 -1.06
C GLU A 275 -19.02 2.39 -0.87
N VAL A 276 -18.66 2.71 0.37
CA VAL A 276 -18.09 3.99 0.80
C VAL A 276 -16.64 3.74 1.24
N ALA A 277 -15.69 4.47 0.63
CA ALA A 277 -14.30 4.44 1.08
C ALA A 277 -14.15 5.11 2.45
N ILE A 278 -13.18 4.65 3.23
CA ILE A 278 -12.80 5.32 4.48
C ILE A 278 -12.30 6.73 4.15
N PRO A 279 -12.66 7.76 4.96
CA PRO A 279 -12.19 9.12 4.73
C PRO A 279 -10.67 9.22 4.86
N PRO A 280 -10.03 10.25 4.29
CA PRO A 280 -8.59 10.44 4.39
C PRO A 280 -8.09 10.45 5.84
N VAL A 281 -6.92 9.86 6.07
CA VAL A 281 -6.28 9.79 7.38
C VAL A 281 -4.92 10.46 7.34
N SER A 282 -4.64 11.33 8.31
CA SER A 282 -3.32 11.96 8.45
C SER A 282 -2.29 10.92 8.91
N LEU A 283 -1.22 10.79 8.14
CA LEU A 283 -0.10 9.88 8.46
C LEU A 283 1.11 10.62 9.02
N LYS A 284 1.31 11.87 8.63
CA LYS A 284 2.42 12.69 9.12
C LYS A 284 2.10 14.17 9.02
N GLN A 285 2.57 14.90 10.04
CA GLN A 285 2.65 16.36 10.04
C GLN A 285 3.93 16.79 10.74
N MET A 286 4.71 17.69 10.12
CA MET A 286 5.96 18.19 10.68
C MET A 286 6.35 19.51 10.04
N ASP A 287 7.23 20.28 10.69
CA ASP A 287 8.03 21.29 10.00
C ASP A 287 9.43 20.77 9.67
N THR A 288 10.17 21.51 8.87
CA THR A 288 11.55 21.15 8.48
C THR A 288 12.60 21.95 9.28
N LYS A 289 12.18 22.64 10.33
CA LYS A 289 13.07 23.42 11.18
C LYS A 289 14.04 22.49 11.93
N GLY A 290 15.32 22.77 11.82
CA GLY A 290 16.37 22.04 12.51
C GLY A 290 16.48 22.44 13.98
N PRO A 291 17.58 23.11 14.39
CA PRO A 291 17.77 23.51 15.77
C PRO A 291 16.82 24.64 16.20
N TYR A 292 16.66 24.80 17.52
CA TYR A 292 15.91 25.93 18.07
C TYR A 292 16.49 27.26 17.61
N THR A 293 15.60 28.13 17.14
CA THR A 293 15.84 29.57 16.90
C THR A 293 14.61 30.34 17.35
N VAL A 294 14.74 31.66 17.56
CA VAL A 294 13.60 32.52 17.91
C VAL A 294 12.83 33.01 16.66
N GLN A 295 12.74 32.17 15.63
CA GLN A 295 12.05 32.44 14.37
C GLN A 295 10.97 31.41 14.13
N THR A 296 9.94 31.75 13.35
CA THR A 296 8.96 30.79 12.82
C THR A 296 9.62 29.84 11.83
N ALA A 297 8.99 28.72 11.51
CA ALA A 297 9.47 27.80 10.48
C ALA A 297 9.36 28.45 9.07
N LEU A 298 10.20 27.97 8.13
CA LEU A 298 10.08 28.34 6.72
C LEU A 298 9.19 27.39 5.95
N THR A 299 9.27 26.09 6.25
CA THR A 299 8.55 25.03 5.55
C THR A 299 7.88 24.09 6.56
N ALA A 300 6.65 23.69 6.27
CA ALA A 300 5.94 22.63 6.95
C ALA A 300 5.34 21.65 5.95
N PHE A 301 5.13 20.40 6.38
CA PHE A 301 4.78 19.27 5.53
C PHE A 301 3.77 18.35 6.19
N SER A 302 2.83 17.85 5.40
CA SER A 302 1.94 16.75 5.81
C SER A 302 1.60 15.84 4.65
N TYR A 303 1.21 14.60 4.96
CA TYR A 303 0.63 13.70 3.96
C TYR A 303 -0.44 12.80 4.57
N TYR A 304 -1.31 12.30 3.69
CA TYR A 304 -2.53 11.60 4.06
C TYR A 304 -2.67 10.33 3.25
N ASN A 305 -3.26 9.30 3.88
CA ASN A 305 -3.77 8.15 3.17
C ASN A 305 -5.15 8.49 2.60
N PHE A 306 -5.32 8.40 1.30
CA PHE A 306 -6.57 8.71 0.60
C PHE A 306 -7.00 7.49 -0.22
N PHE A 307 -8.06 6.81 0.21
CA PHE A 307 -8.59 5.65 -0.49
C PHE A 307 -9.58 6.04 -1.58
N THR A 308 -9.56 5.30 -2.70
CA THR A 308 -10.46 5.52 -3.82
C THR A 308 -11.15 4.23 -4.25
N HIS A 309 -12.43 4.36 -4.60
CA HIS A 309 -13.26 3.33 -5.22
C HIS A 309 -13.54 3.67 -6.70
N GLY A 310 -13.96 4.90 -6.97
CA GLY A 310 -14.31 5.39 -8.30
C GLY A 310 -13.46 6.56 -8.78
N TRP A 311 -12.97 7.40 -7.85
CA TRP A 311 -12.19 8.58 -8.23
C TRP A 311 -10.82 8.24 -8.79
N ASP A 312 -10.45 8.96 -9.83
CA ASP A 312 -9.13 8.91 -10.42
C ASP A 312 -8.14 9.88 -9.75
N PRO A 313 -6.83 9.80 -10.05
CA PRO A 313 -5.83 10.70 -9.48
C PRO A 313 -6.09 12.19 -9.73
N ALA A 314 -6.63 12.57 -10.88
CA ALA A 314 -6.92 13.97 -11.19
C ALA A 314 -8.06 14.51 -10.30
N GLN A 315 -9.09 13.71 -10.06
CA GLN A 315 -10.20 14.06 -9.16
C GLN A 315 -9.74 14.21 -7.71
N VAL A 316 -8.90 13.29 -7.22
CA VAL A 316 -8.33 13.38 -5.86
C VAL A 316 -7.42 14.60 -5.74
N LEU A 317 -6.61 14.90 -6.75
CA LEU A 317 -5.75 16.09 -6.78
C LEU A 317 -6.57 17.37 -6.71
N ALA A 318 -7.65 17.47 -7.50
CA ALA A 318 -8.55 18.62 -7.51
C ALA A 318 -9.20 18.84 -6.14
N LYS A 319 -9.79 17.79 -5.54
CA LYS A 319 -10.39 17.84 -4.20
C LYS A 319 -9.38 18.21 -3.11
N SER A 320 -8.19 17.66 -3.17
CA SER A 320 -7.10 17.99 -2.23
C SER A 320 -6.65 19.45 -2.39
N LYS A 321 -6.64 19.98 -3.62
CA LYS A 321 -6.34 21.39 -3.89
C LYS A 321 -7.43 22.32 -3.36
N GLU A 322 -8.71 21.97 -3.53
CA GLU A 322 -9.85 22.71 -2.95
C GLU A 322 -9.68 22.83 -1.43
N VAL A 323 -9.40 21.72 -0.74
CA VAL A 323 -9.13 21.74 0.70
C VAL A 323 -7.96 22.67 1.08
N ALA A 324 -6.87 22.64 0.30
CA ALA A 324 -5.71 23.50 0.55
C ALA A 324 -6.03 24.99 0.34
N VAL A 325 -6.85 25.34 -0.66
CA VAL A 325 -7.33 26.70 -0.91
C VAL A 325 -8.17 27.19 0.26
N GLU A 326 -9.17 26.42 0.67
CA GLU A 326 -10.02 26.77 1.83
C GLU A 326 -9.20 26.87 3.12
N ALA A 327 -8.24 25.99 3.35
CA ALA A 327 -7.37 26.04 4.52
C ALA A 327 -6.52 27.31 4.53
N PHE A 328 -5.99 27.69 3.37
CA PHE A 328 -5.20 28.91 3.25
C PHE A 328 -6.05 30.17 3.50
N ASP A 329 -7.26 30.22 2.90
CA ASP A 329 -8.21 31.33 3.09
C ASP A 329 -8.58 31.49 4.58
N ASP A 330 -8.91 30.40 5.27
CA ASP A 330 -9.25 30.40 6.70
C ASP A 330 -8.09 30.92 7.56
N VAL A 331 -6.84 30.52 7.25
CA VAL A 331 -5.65 31.00 7.97
C VAL A 331 -5.42 32.48 7.73
N VAL A 332 -5.60 32.96 6.50
CA VAL A 332 -5.47 34.40 6.18
C VAL A 332 -6.54 35.22 6.94
N GLU A 333 -7.80 34.77 6.92
CA GLU A 333 -8.88 35.42 7.66
C GLU A 333 -8.61 35.44 9.17
N TYR A 334 -8.20 34.31 9.73
CA TYR A 334 -7.81 34.18 11.14
C TYR A 334 -6.72 35.19 11.51
N LEU A 335 -5.64 35.24 10.73
CA LEU A 335 -4.50 36.13 11.00
C LEU A 335 -4.91 37.60 10.89
N GLN A 336 -5.70 37.98 9.89
CA GLN A 336 -6.24 39.34 9.77
C GLN A 336 -7.07 39.72 11.01
N GLY A 337 -7.95 38.82 11.44
CA GLY A 337 -8.78 39.02 12.63
C GLY A 337 -7.98 39.16 13.91
N GLN A 338 -6.97 38.31 14.12
CA GLN A 338 -6.09 38.38 15.31
C GLN A 338 -5.21 39.63 15.29
N TYR A 339 -4.68 39.99 14.13
CA TYR A 339 -3.87 41.20 14.00
C TYR A 339 -4.69 42.48 14.27
N LYS A 340 -5.92 42.55 13.77
CA LYS A 340 -6.82 43.65 14.06
C LYS A 340 -7.08 43.80 15.56
N LYS A 341 -7.40 42.70 16.25
CA LYS A 341 -7.57 42.71 17.72
C LYS A 341 -6.30 43.13 18.47
N PHE A 342 -5.14 42.64 18.01
CA PHE A 342 -3.85 43.03 18.60
C PHE A 342 -3.60 44.55 18.44
N CYS A 343 -3.89 45.13 17.27
CA CYS A 343 -3.76 46.55 17.04
C CYS A 343 -4.68 47.36 17.97
N GLU A 344 -5.92 46.89 18.17
CA GLU A 344 -6.87 47.51 19.11
C GLU A 344 -6.34 47.46 20.56
N LEU A 345 -5.86 46.30 21.01
CA LEU A 345 -5.30 46.12 22.36
C LEU A 345 -4.03 46.94 22.58
N SER A 346 -3.22 47.11 21.55
CA SER A 346 -1.93 47.81 21.62
C SER A 346 -2.05 49.29 21.30
N ASN A 347 -3.26 49.76 20.95
CA ASN A 347 -3.55 51.13 20.54
C ASN A 347 -2.65 51.59 19.35
N VAL A 348 -2.45 50.71 18.36
CA VAL A 348 -1.70 51.00 17.13
C VAL A 348 -2.63 50.92 15.92
N PRO A 349 -2.35 51.71 14.84
CA PRO A 349 -3.16 51.65 13.63
C PRO A 349 -3.13 50.26 12.97
N TYR A 350 -4.30 49.77 12.58
CA TYR A 350 -4.41 48.55 11.80
C TYR A 350 -4.09 48.81 10.32
N VAL A 351 -3.22 47.95 9.75
CA VAL A 351 -2.95 47.88 8.32
C VAL A 351 -3.15 46.43 7.89
N PRO A 352 -3.96 46.13 6.87
CA PRO A 352 -4.17 44.74 6.43
C PRO A 352 -2.87 44.01 6.13
N LEU A 353 -2.78 42.79 6.58
CA LEU A 353 -1.65 41.90 6.26
C LEU A 353 -1.65 41.56 4.76
N PRO A 354 -0.48 41.42 4.11
CA PRO A 354 -0.39 41.30 2.66
C PRO A 354 -0.67 39.90 2.13
N TRP A 355 -1.05 38.95 3.00
CA TRP A 355 -1.16 37.55 2.65
C TRP A 355 -2.32 37.31 1.70
N LYS A 356 -2.06 36.48 0.67
CA LYS A 356 -3.03 36.01 -0.32
C LYS A 356 -2.89 34.52 -0.51
N THR A 357 -4.00 33.84 -0.77
CA THR A 357 -4.04 32.42 -1.06
C THR A 357 -3.25 32.07 -2.32
N ARG A 358 -2.29 31.16 -2.18
CA ARG A 358 -1.43 30.65 -3.25
C ARG A 358 -1.29 29.16 -3.07
N VAL A 359 -1.97 28.39 -3.92
CA VAL A 359 -1.96 26.94 -3.91
C VAL A 359 -1.70 26.43 -5.32
N TYR A 360 -0.71 25.59 -5.45
CA TYR A 360 -0.30 24.95 -6.71
C TYR A 360 -0.30 23.45 -6.57
N THR A 361 -0.68 22.72 -7.61
CA THR A 361 -0.21 21.35 -7.79
C THR A 361 1.27 21.39 -8.17
N TRP A 362 1.97 20.25 -8.03
CA TRP A 362 3.37 20.17 -8.42
C TRP A 362 3.56 20.54 -9.89
N LYS A 363 2.71 20.01 -10.77
CA LYS A 363 2.76 20.32 -12.19
C LYS A 363 2.61 21.82 -12.47
N GLU A 364 1.60 22.45 -11.87
CA GLU A 364 1.39 23.91 -12.04
C GLU A 364 2.60 24.73 -11.56
N PHE A 365 3.20 24.34 -10.44
CA PHE A 365 4.36 25.02 -9.90
C PHE A 365 5.61 24.81 -10.73
N TYR A 366 5.83 23.58 -11.18
CA TYR A 366 6.94 23.22 -12.06
C TYR A 366 6.86 23.96 -13.39
N ASP A 367 5.68 23.94 -14.04
CA ASP A 367 5.45 24.63 -15.31
C ASP A 367 5.65 26.16 -15.16
N TYR A 368 5.12 26.75 -14.10
CA TYR A 368 5.32 28.16 -13.79
C TYR A 368 6.82 28.54 -13.71
N LEU A 369 7.63 27.73 -13.05
CA LEU A 369 9.08 27.99 -12.95
C LEU A 369 9.80 27.69 -14.27
N ALA A 370 9.38 26.68 -15.00
CA ALA A 370 9.94 26.33 -16.30
C ALA A 370 9.67 27.43 -17.35
N ASP A 371 8.50 28.05 -17.31
CA ASP A 371 8.15 29.19 -18.17
C ASP A 371 9.01 30.44 -17.90
N ILE A 372 9.38 30.67 -16.63
CA ILE A 372 10.23 31.82 -16.26
C ILE A 372 11.71 31.57 -16.54
N HIS A 373 12.21 30.40 -16.17
CA HIS A 373 13.66 30.12 -16.13
C HIS A 373 14.13 29.21 -17.27
N GLY A 374 13.23 28.55 -17.99
CA GLY A 374 13.54 27.67 -19.11
C GLY A 374 14.40 26.47 -18.77
N GLU A 375 15.22 26.05 -19.73
CA GLU A 375 16.09 24.88 -19.65
C GLU A 375 17.03 24.87 -18.43
N PRO A 376 17.59 25.99 -17.94
CA PRO A 376 18.40 25.99 -16.72
C PRO A 376 17.69 25.44 -15.49
N PHE A 377 16.42 25.76 -15.28
CA PHE A 377 15.60 25.24 -14.18
C PHE A 377 15.35 23.74 -14.37
N VAL A 378 14.86 23.35 -15.55
CA VAL A 378 14.54 21.94 -15.87
C VAL A 378 15.75 21.04 -15.61
N LYS A 379 16.92 21.47 -16.10
CA LYS A 379 18.19 20.75 -15.90
C LYS A 379 18.58 20.69 -14.42
N ALA A 380 18.49 21.80 -13.69
CA ALA A 380 18.87 21.85 -12.28
C ALA A 380 18.01 20.93 -11.42
N ILE A 381 16.69 20.89 -11.64
CA ILE A 381 15.79 20.00 -10.89
C ILE A 381 16.09 18.53 -11.23
N LYS A 382 16.32 18.21 -12.49
CA LYS A 382 16.68 16.84 -12.90
C LYS A 382 17.99 16.39 -12.23
N GLU A 383 19.05 17.19 -12.32
CA GLU A 383 20.35 16.90 -11.71
C GLU A 383 20.26 16.78 -10.19
N PHE A 384 19.46 17.64 -9.53
CA PHE A 384 19.21 17.55 -8.10
C PHE A 384 18.51 16.26 -7.73
N THR A 385 17.46 15.87 -8.46
CA THR A 385 16.66 14.67 -8.20
C THR A 385 17.50 13.40 -8.37
N GLU A 386 18.30 13.31 -9.45
CA GLU A 386 19.23 12.21 -9.69
C GLU A 386 20.31 12.12 -8.60
N LYS A 387 20.87 13.26 -8.20
CA LYS A 387 21.86 13.33 -7.14
C LYS A 387 21.27 12.92 -5.79
N LEU A 388 20.11 13.43 -5.43
CA LEU A 388 19.43 13.09 -4.17
C LEU A 388 19.18 11.58 -4.07
N HIS A 389 18.74 10.95 -5.15
CA HIS A 389 18.53 9.51 -5.19
C HIS A 389 19.83 8.72 -5.03
N LYS A 390 20.92 9.21 -5.60
CA LYS A 390 22.23 8.58 -5.47
C LYS A 390 22.82 8.74 -4.06
N ASP A 391 22.69 9.93 -3.47
CA ASP A 391 23.28 10.26 -2.17
C ASP A 391 22.51 9.63 -1.00
N ASP A 392 21.19 9.45 -1.14
CA ASP A 392 20.32 8.84 -0.14
C ASP A 392 19.26 7.96 -0.82
N PRO A 393 19.64 6.73 -1.22
CA PRO A 393 18.73 5.80 -1.90
C PRO A 393 17.61 5.30 -0.98
N GLU A 394 17.80 5.36 0.33
CA GLU A 394 16.81 4.92 1.34
C GLU A 394 15.85 6.03 1.78
N LEU A 395 16.06 7.27 1.34
CA LEU A 395 15.18 8.38 1.71
C LEU A 395 13.73 8.05 1.37
N ASP A 396 12.85 8.21 2.35
CA ASP A 396 11.40 8.00 2.19
C ASP A 396 10.84 8.75 0.96
N LEU A 397 9.97 8.09 0.18
CA LEU A 397 9.42 8.65 -1.07
C LEU A 397 8.74 10.02 -0.89
N ARG A 398 8.03 10.22 0.22
CA ARG A 398 7.30 11.45 0.55
C ARG A 398 8.27 12.55 0.93
N LEU A 399 9.31 12.21 1.70
CA LEU A 399 10.38 13.16 2.05
C LEU A 399 11.25 13.48 0.81
N PHE A 400 11.45 12.54 -0.09
CA PHE A 400 12.12 12.79 -1.36
C PHE A 400 11.37 13.85 -2.17
N GLY A 401 10.05 13.71 -2.33
CA GLY A 401 9.21 14.70 -3.00
C GLY A 401 9.25 16.08 -2.31
N LEU A 402 9.24 16.11 -0.97
CA LEU A 402 9.45 17.33 -0.18
C LEU A 402 10.79 18.01 -0.56
N ARG A 403 11.91 17.27 -0.60
CA ARG A 403 13.22 17.84 -0.95
C ARG A 403 13.27 18.39 -2.37
N VAL A 404 12.62 17.73 -3.31
CA VAL A 404 12.52 18.23 -4.69
C VAL A 404 11.68 19.52 -4.74
N ALA A 405 10.58 19.59 -4.00
CA ALA A 405 9.77 20.80 -3.91
C ALA A 405 10.51 21.98 -3.23
N GLU A 406 11.30 21.71 -2.18
CA GLU A 406 12.15 22.71 -1.53
C GLU A 406 13.26 23.22 -2.49
N GLU A 407 13.84 22.37 -3.31
CA GLU A 407 14.81 22.78 -4.32
C GLU A 407 14.18 23.68 -5.39
N ALA A 408 13.02 23.27 -5.90
CA ALA A 408 12.27 24.08 -6.87
C ALA A 408 11.86 25.44 -6.28
N TRP A 409 11.49 25.50 -5.00
CA TRP A 409 11.16 26.75 -4.32
C TRP A 409 12.30 27.78 -4.30
N LYS A 410 13.57 27.35 -4.37
CA LYS A 410 14.71 28.26 -4.44
C LYS A 410 14.69 29.11 -5.71
N TRP A 411 14.12 28.58 -6.80
CA TRP A 411 13.97 29.25 -8.09
C TRP A 411 12.77 30.20 -8.16
N CYS A 412 11.83 30.10 -7.23
CA CYS A 412 10.69 30.99 -7.17
C CYS A 412 11.12 32.39 -6.71
N GLU A 413 10.93 33.42 -7.54
CA GLU A 413 11.29 34.80 -7.19
C GLU A 413 10.35 35.38 -6.14
N ASP A 414 9.05 35.13 -6.28
CA ASP A 414 8.05 35.55 -5.30
C ASP A 414 8.02 34.59 -4.10
N LYS A 415 8.68 34.99 -3.01
CA LYS A 415 8.74 34.26 -1.74
C LYS A 415 7.51 34.47 -0.83
N SER A 416 6.41 34.99 -1.35
CA SER A 416 5.15 35.03 -0.61
C SER A 416 4.68 33.60 -0.28
N PRO A 417 4.03 33.39 0.88
CA PRO A 417 3.60 32.07 1.31
C PRO A 417 2.79 31.30 0.26
N ALA A 418 2.99 30.01 0.16
CA ALA A 418 2.31 29.15 -0.78
C ALA A 418 2.19 27.71 -0.25
N ILE A 419 1.21 26.94 -0.76
CA ILE A 419 1.13 25.49 -0.60
C ILE A 419 1.37 24.84 -1.96
N ILE A 420 2.23 23.82 -1.99
CA ILE A 420 2.45 22.95 -3.15
C ILE A 420 1.95 21.56 -2.80
N LEU A 421 1.09 21.02 -3.66
CA LEU A 421 0.47 19.69 -3.52
C LEU A 421 1.05 18.73 -4.55
N PHE A 422 1.46 17.54 -4.09
CA PHE A 422 1.94 16.45 -4.96
C PHE A 422 1.53 15.07 -4.41
N PHE A 423 1.69 14.01 -5.19
CA PHE A 423 1.51 12.64 -4.69
C PHE A 423 2.83 12.04 -4.21
N GLY A 424 2.84 11.52 -2.98
CA GLY A 424 3.98 10.83 -2.39
C GLY A 424 4.11 9.37 -2.80
N ALA A 425 2.99 8.71 -3.05
CA ALA A 425 2.87 7.36 -3.61
C ALA A 425 1.46 7.15 -4.14
N ALA A 426 1.27 6.09 -4.93
CA ALA A 426 -0.03 5.69 -5.44
C ALA A 426 -0.08 4.16 -5.60
N VAL A 427 -1.27 3.60 -5.35
CA VAL A 427 -1.64 2.22 -5.69
C VAL A 427 -2.96 2.31 -6.44
N GLU A 428 -3.00 1.71 -7.63
CA GLU A 428 -4.18 1.74 -8.48
C GLU A 428 -5.29 0.85 -7.90
N LYS A 429 -6.55 1.19 -8.20
CA LYS A 429 -7.71 0.37 -7.87
C LYS A 429 -7.99 -0.62 -8.99
N VAL A 430 -8.51 -1.79 -8.62
CA VAL A 430 -9.07 -2.74 -9.57
C VAL A 430 -10.60 -2.67 -9.46
N ARG A 431 -11.25 -2.20 -10.52
CA ARG A 431 -12.71 -2.11 -10.54
C ARG A 431 -13.33 -3.49 -10.64
N PRO A 432 -14.35 -3.78 -9.82
CA PRO A 432 -15.06 -5.05 -9.89
C PRO A 432 -15.90 -5.14 -11.18
N GLU A 433 -15.78 -6.26 -11.89
CA GLU A 433 -16.55 -6.53 -13.12
C GLU A 433 -17.74 -7.47 -12.88
N ALA A 434 -17.87 -8.01 -11.66
CA ALA A 434 -18.90 -8.97 -11.33
C ALA A 434 -20.19 -8.30 -10.80
N GLU A 435 -21.35 -8.93 -11.07
CA GLU A 435 -22.59 -8.59 -10.37
C GLU A 435 -22.54 -9.10 -8.92
N ARG A 436 -23.06 -8.30 -7.99
CA ARG A 436 -23.07 -8.64 -6.57
C ARG A 436 -23.88 -9.90 -6.31
N GLN A 437 -23.25 -10.92 -5.77
CA GLN A 437 -23.87 -12.14 -5.27
C GLN A 437 -23.89 -12.19 -3.74
N ILE A 438 -24.50 -13.24 -3.17
CA ILE A 438 -24.68 -13.39 -1.72
C ILE A 438 -23.32 -13.32 -0.99
N LYS A 439 -23.21 -12.42 0.00
CA LYS A 439 -22.03 -12.26 0.86
C LYS A 439 -20.73 -11.89 0.13
N THR A 440 -20.86 -11.09 -0.91
CA THR A 440 -19.71 -10.54 -1.62
C THR A 440 -19.65 -9.02 -1.46
N ARG A 441 -18.45 -8.48 -1.55
CA ARG A 441 -18.18 -7.05 -1.54
C ARG A 441 -17.45 -6.68 -2.82
N MET A 442 -17.60 -5.42 -3.24
CA MET A 442 -17.07 -4.97 -4.51
C MET A 442 -15.61 -4.54 -4.37
N PHE A 443 -15.22 -3.99 -3.23
CA PHE A 443 -13.85 -3.51 -3.02
C PHE A 443 -13.25 -4.17 -1.78
N TYR A 444 -12.06 -4.75 -1.95
CA TYR A 444 -11.24 -5.20 -0.84
C TYR A 444 -10.78 -3.96 -0.04
N PRO A 445 -11.00 -3.90 1.27
CA PRO A 445 -10.90 -2.66 2.03
C PRO A 445 -9.48 -2.27 2.45
N TYR A 446 -8.49 -3.11 2.13
CA TYR A 446 -7.08 -2.87 2.46
C TYR A 446 -6.25 -2.68 1.20
N ILE A 447 -5.03 -2.17 1.35
CA ILE A 447 -4.06 -2.13 0.26
C ILE A 447 -3.54 -3.55 0.06
N SER A 448 -3.28 -3.89 -1.19
CA SER A 448 -2.82 -5.23 -1.54
C SER A 448 -2.12 -5.22 -2.89
N ASP A 449 -1.16 -6.09 -3.06
CA ASP A 449 -0.44 -6.31 -4.31
C ASP A 449 -1.34 -6.73 -5.48
N SER A 450 -2.57 -7.17 -5.17
CA SER A 450 -3.61 -7.38 -6.19
C SER A 450 -3.90 -6.13 -7.04
N SER A 451 -3.63 -4.94 -6.52
CA SER A 451 -3.77 -3.67 -7.24
C SER A 451 -2.78 -3.50 -8.40
N PHE A 452 -1.73 -4.32 -8.49
CA PHE A 452 -0.80 -4.33 -9.62
C PHE A 452 -1.22 -5.30 -10.75
N MET A 453 -2.38 -5.93 -10.65
CA MET A 453 -2.85 -6.87 -11.66
C MET A 453 -3.69 -6.22 -12.78
N ALA A 454 -4.19 -4.99 -12.57
CA ALA A 454 -4.93 -4.25 -13.59
C ALA A 454 -4.82 -2.74 -13.41
N VAL A 455 -5.00 -1.99 -14.50
CA VAL A 455 -5.17 -0.52 -14.48
C VAL A 455 -6.57 -0.21 -15.00
N CYS A 456 -7.37 0.45 -14.18
CA CYS A 456 -8.75 0.80 -14.51
C CYS A 456 -8.91 2.27 -14.94
N ASP A 457 -7.90 3.09 -14.66
CA ASP A 457 -7.92 4.51 -15.00
C ASP A 457 -7.48 4.75 -16.45
N ASP A 458 -7.99 5.80 -17.05
CA ASP A 458 -7.63 6.16 -18.41
C ASP A 458 -6.23 6.81 -18.49
N THR A 459 -5.72 6.95 -19.69
CA THR A 459 -4.37 7.51 -19.92
C THR A 459 -4.21 8.93 -19.37
N LEU A 460 -5.28 9.74 -19.33
CA LEU A 460 -5.20 11.12 -18.81
C LEU A 460 -5.10 11.13 -17.28
N ALA A 461 -5.83 10.24 -16.62
CA ALA A 461 -5.76 10.08 -15.17
C ALA A 461 -4.38 9.59 -14.70
N VAL A 462 -3.83 8.60 -15.41
CA VAL A 462 -2.46 8.10 -15.19
C VAL A 462 -1.42 9.20 -15.45
N GLN A 463 -1.62 10.04 -16.48
CA GLN A 463 -0.71 11.15 -16.76
C GLN A 463 -0.79 12.21 -15.66
N ALA A 464 -1.98 12.51 -15.13
CA ALA A 464 -2.14 13.44 -14.02
C ALA A 464 -1.38 12.97 -12.76
N LEU A 465 -1.33 11.66 -12.50
CA LEU A 465 -0.52 11.09 -11.43
C LEU A 465 0.97 11.32 -11.69
N LYS A 466 1.48 10.93 -12.86
CA LYS A 466 2.89 11.07 -13.24
C LYS A 466 3.37 12.52 -13.16
N ASP A 467 2.58 13.45 -13.67
CA ASP A 467 2.89 14.88 -13.72
C ASP A 467 2.94 15.53 -12.33
N ASN A 468 2.30 14.94 -11.33
CA ASN A 468 2.22 15.46 -9.97
C ASN A 468 2.98 14.60 -8.94
N MET A 469 3.99 13.83 -9.39
CA MET A 469 4.92 13.09 -8.53
C MET A 469 6.37 13.56 -8.77
N PRO A 470 6.94 14.45 -7.92
CA PRO A 470 8.31 14.96 -8.10
C PRO A 470 9.38 13.87 -8.17
N GLN A 471 9.14 12.72 -7.58
CA GLN A 471 10.03 11.55 -7.54
C GLN A 471 9.84 10.59 -8.72
N TYR A 472 8.83 10.81 -9.59
CA TYR A 472 8.51 9.88 -10.69
C TYR A 472 9.65 9.79 -11.72
N GLY A 473 9.92 8.57 -12.17
CA GLY A 473 10.98 8.30 -13.16
C GLY A 473 12.39 8.22 -12.59
N VAL A 474 12.61 8.59 -11.32
CA VAL A 474 13.93 8.52 -10.65
C VAL A 474 13.87 7.59 -9.44
N LYS A 475 13.11 7.95 -8.42
CA LYS A 475 12.98 7.16 -7.18
C LYS A 475 11.80 6.21 -7.21
N TYR A 476 10.76 6.54 -7.96
CA TYR A 476 9.51 5.80 -8.05
C TYR A 476 9.10 5.64 -9.52
N THR A 477 8.76 4.42 -9.90
CA THR A 477 8.19 4.10 -11.21
C THR A 477 7.08 3.09 -11.04
N HIS A 478 5.91 3.36 -11.65
CA HIS A 478 4.90 2.35 -11.90
C HIS A 478 5.09 1.80 -13.30
N ASP A 479 5.26 0.50 -13.41
CA ASP A 479 5.38 -0.15 -14.71
C ASP A 479 4.00 -0.42 -15.32
N ILE A 480 3.28 0.68 -15.57
CA ILE A 480 1.89 0.65 -16.05
C ILE A 480 1.75 -0.16 -17.32
N ASP A 481 2.74 -0.11 -18.21
CA ASP A 481 2.70 -0.85 -19.46
C ASP A 481 2.67 -2.37 -19.21
N LYS A 482 3.41 -2.87 -18.23
CA LYS A 482 3.39 -4.29 -17.83
C LYS A 482 2.09 -4.67 -17.12
N ILE A 483 1.59 -3.79 -16.25
CA ILE A 483 0.29 -4.00 -15.60
C ILE A 483 -0.79 -4.10 -16.68
N MET A 484 -0.79 -3.20 -17.67
CA MET A 484 -1.72 -3.24 -18.81
C MET A 484 -1.54 -4.49 -19.70
N GLU A 485 -0.33 -5.05 -19.79
CA GLU A 485 -0.08 -6.29 -20.53
C GLU A 485 -0.69 -7.51 -19.82
N ILE A 486 -0.71 -7.53 -18.49
CA ILE A 486 -1.37 -8.56 -17.67
C ILE A 486 -2.86 -8.32 -17.62
N ASN A 487 -3.30 -7.22 -17.09
CA ASN A 487 -4.65 -6.65 -17.03
C ASN A 487 -5.78 -7.66 -16.82
N VAL A 488 -5.83 -8.29 -15.66
CA VAL A 488 -6.81 -9.31 -15.30
C VAL A 488 -7.72 -8.86 -14.16
N PRO A 489 -8.99 -9.30 -14.13
CA PRO A 489 -9.85 -9.11 -12.97
C PRO A 489 -9.25 -9.79 -11.72
N VAL A 490 -9.50 -9.18 -10.56
CA VAL A 490 -8.98 -9.66 -9.28
C VAL A 490 -10.12 -10.04 -8.36
N VAL A 491 -9.93 -11.13 -7.62
CA VAL A 491 -10.79 -11.51 -6.51
C VAL A 491 -9.93 -11.80 -5.28
N ASN A 492 -10.32 -11.27 -4.12
CA ASN A 492 -9.70 -11.68 -2.85
C ASN A 492 -10.52 -12.80 -2.19
N ILE A 493 -9.93 -13.98 -2.11
CA ILE A 493 -10.42 -15.16 -1.40
C ILE A 493 -9.40 -15.46 -0.31
N GLY A 494 -9.37 -14.59 0.69
CA GLY A 494 -8.28 -14.52 1.63
C GLY A 494 -8.52 -15.24 2.95
N THR A 495 -7.48 -15.22 3.74
CA THR A 495 -7.47 -15.68 5.11
C THR A 495 -8.47 -14.89 5.95
N PHE A 496 -8.92 -15.48 7.05
CA PHE A 496 -9.83 -14.78 7.96
C PHE A 496 -9.34 -14.85 9.39
N GLY A 497 -9.37 -13.71 10.07
CA GLY A 497 -8.96 -13.65 11.47
C GLY A 497 -9.17 -12.28 12.09
N ARG A 498 -8.35 -11.95 13.06
CA ARG A 498 -8.47 -10.73 13.86
C ARG A 498 -7.12 -10.14 14.18
N ASP A 499 -7.12 -8.84 14.44
CA ASP A 499 -5.98 -8.07 14.94
C ASP A 499 -4.73 -8.15 14.05
N GLY A 500 -4.90 -8.15 12.72
CA GLY A 500 -3.79 -8.01 11.78
C GLY A 500 -2.91 -6.81 12.15
N HIS A 501 -1.57 -6.96 12.06
CA HIS A 501 -0.56 -5.99 12.48
C HIS A 501 -0.49 -5.69 13.99
N MET A 502 -1.26 -6.38 14.82
CA MET A 502 -1.27 -6.20 16.28
C MET A 502 -0.65 -7.39 17.00
N LEU A 503 -0.24 -7.20 18.24
CA LEU A 503 0.39 -8.26 19.07
C LEU A 503 -0.51 -9.49 19.30
N THR A 504 -1.81 -9.36 19.10
CA THR A 504 -2.83 -10.42 19.22
C THR A 504 -3.30 -10.94 17.87
N GLU A 505 -2.50 -10.73 16.82
CA GLU A 505 -2.77 -11.25 15.48
C GLU A 505 -3.03 -12.75 15.52
N ARG A 506 -4.19 -13.15 14.96
CA ARG A 506 -4.61 -14.53 14.96
C ARG A 506 -5.50 -14.89 13.78
N VAL A 507 -5.31 -16.08 13.24
CA VAL A 507 -6.06 -16.62 12.10
C VAL A 507 -7.05 -17.68 12.56
N ASP A 508 -8.30 -17.61 12.06
CA ASP A 508 -9.31 -18.67 12.20
C ASP A 508 -8.87 -19.88 11.38
N MET A 509 -8.45 -20.93 12.07
CA MET A 509 -7.87 -22.10 11.43
C MET A 509 -8.86 -22.85 10.54
N ARG A 510 -10.12 -23.00 10.98
CA ARG A 510 -11.11 -23.74 10.19
C ARG A 510 -11.46 -23.00 8.91
N GLN A 511 -11.69 -21.69 9.01
CA GLN A 511 -12.00 -20.87 7.85
C GLN A 511 -10.82 -20.85 6.88
N THR A 512 -9.61 -20.58 7.35
CA THR A 512 -8.45 -20.36 6.53
C THR A 512 -7.82 -21.64 6.01
N PHE A 513 -7.67 -22.69 6.86
CA PHE A 513 -6.96 -23.90 6.46
C PHE A 513 -7.83 -24.92 5.70
N GLN A 514 -9.16 -24.80 5.84
CA GLN A 514 -10.07 -25.72 5.20
C GLN A 514 -11.00 -25.07 4.17
N ASN A 515 -11.69 -23.96 4.56
CA ASN A 515 -12.72 -23.41 3.69
C ASN A 515 -12.12 -22.59 2.54
N VAL A 516 -11.12 -21.72 2.81
CA VAL A 516 -10.48 -20.88 1.80
C VAL A 516 -9.87 -21.72 0.67
N PRO A 517 -9.04 -22.77 0.92
CA PRO A 517 -8.53 -23.60 -0.16
C PRO A 517 -9.62 -24.30 -0.98
N ASN A 518 -10.72 -24.72 -0.34
CA ASN A 518 -11.85 -25.31 -1.07
C ASN A 518 -12.57 -24.30 -1.96
N ILE A 519 -12.80 -23.08 -1.47
CA ILE A 519 -13.42 -22.01 -2.27
C ILE A 519 -12.52 -21.63 -3.44
N THR A 520 -11.21 -21.49 -3.20
CA THR A 520 -10.23 -21.17 -4.24
C THR A 520 -10.16 -22.28 -5.30
N TYR A 521 -10.16 -23.55 -4.88
CA TYR A 521 -10.23 -24.69 -5.79
C TYR A 521 -11.45 -24.65 -6.71
N GLU A 522 -12.65 -24.46 -6.13
CA GLU A 522 -13.90 -24.39 -6.92
C GLU A 522 -13.90 -23.15 -7.85
N THR A 523 -13.30 -22.04 -7.41
CA THR A 523 -13.15 -20.84 -8.24
C THR A 523 -12.21 -21.09 -9.43
N ILE A 524 -11.06 -21.71 -9.20
CA ILE A 524 -10.12 -22.11 -10.27
C ILE A 524 -10.80 -23.02 -11.27
N LYS A 525 -11.51 -24.05 -10.79
CA LYS A 525 -12.25 -24.98 -11.67
C LYS A 525 -13.30 -24.24 -12.51
N GLY A 526 -14.09 -23.36 -11.87
CA GLY A 526 -15.11 -22.60 -12.58
C GLY A 526 -14.57 -21.58 -13.58
N LEU A 527 -13.35 -21.04 -13.39
CA LEU A 527 -12.70 -20.14 -14.33
C LEU A 527 -12.08 -20.87 -15.53
N LEU A 528 -11.59 -22.07 -15.32
CA LEU A 528 -10.87 -22.85 -16.35
C LEU A 528 -11.82 -23.74 -17.17
N ASP A 529 -12.91 -24.26 -16.60
CA ASP A 529 -13.94 -25.03 -17.32
C ASP A 529 -14.76 -24.10 -18.23
#